data_4d6f7a69ead83132b4a8bd807ff24299
#
_entry.id   4d6f7a69ead83132b4a8bd807ff24299
#
_cell.length_a   1.000
_cell.length_b   1.000
_cell.length_c   1.000
_cell.angle_alpha   90.00
_cell.angle_beta   90.00
_cell.angle_gamma   90.00
#
_symmetry.space_group_name_H-M   'P 1'
#
loop_
_entity.id
_entity.type
_entity.pdbx_description
1 polymer ?
#
loop_
_entity_poly.entity_id
_entity_poly.type
_entity_poly.pdbx_seq_one_letter_code
_entity_poly.pdbx_strand_id
1 'polypeptide(L)'
;YILNVGSIETRKNALQIVRALKDIDDAVSLVIVGRRTKYAVKIDEVVKNNGLDARVKIISGIDFKDLPAVYAQAEVFVYPSFYEGFGIPIVEALNVGVPVVAATGSCLEEAGGASSIHVDPTSDGEMADAINRVMADSDLRTKMIADGKEYAKRFSEEQCAREIFD
;
A
#
# COMPACT_ATOMS: atom_id res chain seq x y z
N TYR A 1 -7.11 8.55 4.17
CA TYR A 1 -5.83 8.08 4.70
C TYR A 1 -5.05 7.22 3.69
N ILE A 2 -3.74 7.16 3.90
CA ILE A 2 -2.84 6.19 3.28
C ILE A 2 -2.98 4.87 4.03
N LEU A 3 -3.09 3.74 3.33
CA LEU A 3 -3.16 2.41 3.93
C LEU A 3 -1.93 1.57 3.58
N ASN A 4 -1.39 0.89 4.58
CA ASN A 4 -0.44 -0.20 4.41
C ASN A 4 -0.93 -1.43 5.18
N VAL A 5 -0.84 -2.62 4.61
CA VAL A 5 -1.29 -3.88 5.23
C VAL A 5 -0.18 -4.91 5.21
N GLY A 6 0.14 -5.44 6.37
CA GLY A 6 1.16 -6.50 6.54
C GLY A 6 1.81 -6.45 7.92
N SER A 7 2.48 -7.53 8.31
CA SER A 7 3.28 -7.55 9.54
C SER A 7 4.37 -6.48 9.50
N ILE A 8 4.63 -5.85 10.65
CA ILE A 8 5.58 -4.74 10.73
C ILE A 8 6.99 -5.31 10.85
N GLU A 9 7.62 -5.51 9.70
CA GLU A 9 8.95 -6.13 9.55
C GLU A 9 9.84 -5.26 8.66
N THR A 10 11.16 -5.42 8.78
CA THR A 10 12.14 -4.67 7.98
C THR A 10 11.86 -4.80 6.48
N ARG A 11 11.60 -6.02 5.99
CA ARG A 11 11.37 -6.29 4.57
C ARG A 11 10.09 -5.66 4.01
N LYS A 12 9.08 -5.43 4.85
CA LYS A 12 7.81 -4.78 4.49
C LYS A 12 7.93 -3.27 4.34
N ASN A 13 8.99 -2.69 4.89
CA ASN A 13 9.42 -1.32 4.66
C ASN A 13 8.38 -0.23 4.97
N ALA A 14 7.45 -0.48 5.89
CA ALA A 14 6.46 0.52 6.29
C ALA A 14 7.08 1.82 6.84
N LEU A 15 8.30 1.73 7.37
CA LEU A 15 9.06 2.89 7.86
C LEU A 15 9.30 3.94 6.77
N GLN A 16 9.46 3.54 5.50
CA GLN A 16 9.62 4.47 4.39
C GLN A 16 8.38 5.35 4.21
N ILE A 17 7.16 4.78 4.36
CA ILE A 17 5.93 5.56 4.27
C ILE A 17 5.88 6.61 5.38
N VAL A 18 6.29 6.24 6.60
CA VAL A 18 6.37 7.18 7.74
C VAL A 18 7.33 8.32 7.43
N ARG A 19 8.50 8.04 6.85
CA ARG A 19 9.48 9.06 6.46
C ARG A 19 8.97 9.97 5.35
N ALA A 20 8.21 9.42 4.41
CA ALA A 20 7.62 10.19 3.31
C ALA A 20 6.56 11.21 3.79
N LEU A 21 5.95 11.00 4.97
CA LEU A 21 4.92 11.90 5.51
C LEU A 21 5.36 13.35 5.69
N LYS A 22 6.65 13.60 5.85
CA LYS A 22 7.20 14.97 5.95
C LYS A 22 6.94 15.82 4.69
N ASP A 23 6.81 15.18 3.54
CA ASP A 23 6.60 15.80 2.23
C ASP A 23 5.14 15.59 1.72
N ILE A 24 4.24 15.15 2.60
CA ILE A 24 2.81 14.94 2.34
C ILE A 24 2.00 15.86 3.26
N ASP A 25 0.89 16.39 2.74
CA ASP A 25 -0.02 17.28 3.48
C ASP A 25 -0.31 16.78 4.92
N ASP A 26 -0.23 17.67 5.88
CA ASP A 26 -0.40 17.35 7.32
C ASP A 26 -1.79 16.82 7.67
N ALA A 27 -2.80 17.08 6.84
CA ALA A 27 -4.15 16.53 7.01
C ALA A 27 -4.23 15.04 6.67
N VAL A 28 -3.22 14.49 5.99
CA VAL A 28 -3.19 13.09 5.55
C VAL A 28 -2.62 12.22 6.66
N SER A 29 -3.36 11.17 7.01
CA SER A 29 -2.94 10.16 7.99
C SER A 29 -2.46 8.89 7.31
N LEU A 30 -1.61 8.14 8.01
CA LEU A 30 -1.18 6.79 7.66
C LEU A 30 -1.78 5.76 8.63
N VAL A 31 -2.43 4.76 8.08
CA VAL A 31 -2.93 3.60 8.82
C VAL A 31 -2.12 2.37 8.39
N ILE A 32 -1.45 1.75 9.34
CA ILE A 32 -0.71 0.49 9.15
C ILE A 32 -1.52 -0.61 9.83
N VAL A 33 -2.02 -1.56 9.06
CA VAL A 33 -2.77 -2.71 9.57
C VAL A 33 -1.87 -3.94 9.55
N GLY A 34 -1.57 -4.48 10.72
CA GLY A 34 -0.76 -5.67 10.81
C GLY A 34 -0.23 -5.97 12.20
N ARG A 35 0.34 -7.15 12.31
CA ARG A 35 0.94 -7.60 13.57
C ARG A 35 2.19 -6.78 13.89
N ARG A 36 2.25 -6.22 15.09
CA ARG A 36 3.45 -5.60 15.62
C ARG A 36 4.53 -6.65 15.89
N THR A 37 5.74 -6.37 15.45
CA THR A 37 6.95 -7.13 15.78
C THR A 37 7.91 -6.24 16.58
N LYS A 38 9.06 -6.78 16.98
CA LYS A 38 10.13 -5.98 17.62
C LYS A 38 10.59 -4.80 16.74
N TYR A 39 10.47 -4.91 15.43
CA TYR A 39 10.83 -3.85 14.50
C TYR A 39 9.91 -2.63 14.59
N ALA A 40 8.66 -2.79 15.06
CA ALA A 40 7.72 -1.69 15.21
C ALA A 40 8.23 -0.57 16.14
N VAL A 41 9.13 -0.88 17.07
CA VAL A 41 9.78 0.13 17.94
C VAL A 41 10.51 1.19 17.11
N LYS A 42 11.13 0.82 15.98
CA LYS A 42 11.80 1.79 15.10
C LYS A 42 10.81 2.75 14.44
N ILE A 43 9.62 2.28 14.11
CA ILE A 43 8.54 3.12 13.59
C ILE A 43 8.08 4.08 14.67
N ASP A 44 7.82 3.59 15.89
CA ASP A 44 7.39 4.42 17.01
C ASP A 44 8.40 5.53 17.33
N GLU A 45 9.71 5.21 17.30
CA GLU A 45 10.78 6.18 17.49
C GLU A 45 10.77 7.30 16.43
N VAL A 46 10.64 6.93 15.14
CA VAL A 46 10.60 7.90 14.05
C VAL A 46 9.32 8.75 14.13
N VAL A 47 8.18 8.15 14.42
CA VAL A 47 6.90 8.84 14.63
C VAL A 47 7.05 9.89 15.73
N LYS A 48 7.55 9.49 16.90
CA LYS A 48 7.71 10.37 18.04
C LYS A 48 8.73 11.49 17.78
N ASN A 49 9.90 11.16 17.22
CA ASN A 49 10.96 12.11 16.96
C ASN A 49 10.58 13.18 15.92
N ASN A 50 9.61 12.89 15.06
CA ASN A 50 9.12 13.81 14.02
C ASN A 50 7.74 14.41 14.35
N GLY A 51 7.18 14.15 15.53
CA GLY A 51 5.88 14.70 15.93
C GLY A 51 4.69 14.17 15.09
N LEU A 52 4.78 12.94 14.62
CA LEU A 52 3.78 12.32 13.73
C LEU A 52 2.72 11.49 14.46
N ASP A 53 2.68 11.56 15.80
CA ASP A 53 1.79 10.72 16.64
C ASP A 53 0.31 10.86 16.26
N ALA A 54 -0.12 12.04 15.86
CA ALA A 54 -1.51 12.29 15.42
C ALA A 54 -1.79 11.75 14.01
N ARG A 55 -0.75 11.51 13.20
CA ARG A 55 -0.89 11.14 11.78
C ARG A 55 -0.69 9.65 11.51
N VAL A 56 -0.03 8.91 12.40
CA VAL A 56 0.30 7.49 12.20
C VAL A 56 -0.45 6.63 13.18
N LYS A 57 -1.21 5.66 12.68
CA LYS A 57 -1.93 4.66 13.48
C LYS A 57 -1.52 3.26 13.06
N ILE A 58 -1.15 2.45 14.05
CA ILE A 58 -0.88 1.02 13.86
C ILE A 58 -2.03 0.24 14.49
N ILE A 59 -2.70 -0.58 13.70
CA ILE A 59 -3.87 -1.36 14.12
C ILE A 59 -3.55 -2.84 13.92
N SER A 60 -3.69 -3.63 14.99
CA SER A 60 -3.54 -5.08 14.97
C SER A 60 -4.85 -5.77 15.29
N GLY A 61 -5.01 -7.00 14.82
CA GLY A 61 -6.17 -7.83 15.19
C GLY A 61 -7.48 -7.47 14.47
N ILE A 62 -7.42 -6.83 13.29
CA ILE A 62 -8.61 -6.65 12.46
C ILE A 62 -9.06 -8.02 11.93
N ASP A 63 -10.33 -8.33 12.07
CA ASP A 63 -10.92 -9.52 11.46
C ASP A 63 -10.77 -9.48 9.94
N PHE A 64 -10.46 -10.63 9.35
CA PHE A 64 -10.27 -10.75 7.90
C PHE A 64 -11.52 -10.29 7.11
N LYS A 65 -12.70 -10.53 7.64
CA LYS A 65 -13.99 -10.09 7.05
C LYS A 65 -14.17 -8.57 6.99
N ASP A 66 -13.50 -7.83 7.89
CA ASP A 66 -13.61 -6.37 7.99
C ASP A 66 -12.53 -5.65 7.17
N LEU A 67 -11.50 -6.37 6.74
CA LEU A 67 -10.37 -5.82 5.98
C LEU A 67 -10.80 -5.14 4.65
N PRO A 68 -11.75 -5.67 3.85
CA PRO A 68 -12.24 -4.98 2.66
C PRO A 68 -12.79 -3.58 2.92
N ALA A 69 -13.47 -3.38 4.06
CA ALA A 69 -13.98 -2.06 4.44
C ALA A 69 -12.85 -1.09 4.79
N VAL A 70 -11.76 -1.59 5.37
CA VAL A 70 -10.57 -0.78 5.65
C VAL A 70 -9.88 -0.35 4.37
N TYR A 71 -9.76 -1.24 3.38
CA TYR A 71 -9.26 -0.88 2.04
C TYR A 71 -10.16 0.18 1.39
N ALA A 72 -11.47 -0.03 1.39
CA ALA A 72 -12.43 0.85 0.70
C ALA A 72 -12.43 2.30 1.19
N GLN A 73 -12.00 2.55 2.42
CA GLN A 73 -11.88 3.89 3.00
C GLN A 73 -10.53 4.56 2.72
N ALA A 74 -9.58 3.85 2.17
CA ALA A 74 -8.27 4.40 1.87
C ALA A 74 -8.27 5.23 0.57
N GLU A 75 -7.53 6.33 0.57
CA GLU A 75 -7.28 7.16 -0.62
C GLU A 75 -6.23 6.53 -1.54
N VAL A 76 -5.24 5.90 -0.95
CA VAL A 76 -4.16 5.20 -1.63
C VAL A 76 -3.65 4.05 -0.76
N PHE A 77 -3.37 2.93 -1.39
CA PHE A 77 -2.70 1.79 -0.78
C PHE A 77 -1.21 1.82 -1.14
N VAL A 78 -0.34 1.77 -0.14
CA VAL A 78 1.11 1.85 -0.33
C VAL A 78 1.78 0.57 0.15
N TYR A 79 2.54 -0.07 -0.73
CA TYR A 79 3.19 -1.36 -0.46
C TYR A 79 4.66 -1.35 -0.89
N PRO A 80 5.56 -0.77 -0.06
CA PRO A 80 6.96 -0.52 -0.42
C PRO A 80 7.89 -1.67 -0.07
N SER A 81 7.40 -2.89 0.00
CA SER A 81 8.18 -4.05 0.42
C SER A 81 9.41 -4.25 -0.46
N PHE A 82 10.56 -4.53 0.16
CA PHE A 82 11.78 -4.88 -0.55
C PHE A 82 11.68 -6.27 -1.18
N TYR A 83 10.98 -7.19 -0.52
CA TYR A 83 10.90 -8.57 -0.93
C TYR A 83 9.55 -9.19 -0.53
N GLU A 84 8.90 -9.84 -1.51
CA GLU A 84 7.63 -10.56 -1.36
C GLU A 84 7.60 -11.81 -2.23
N GLY A 85 6.73 -12.75 -1.87
CA GLY A 85 6.44 -13.90 -2.73
C GLY A 85 5.64 -13.51 -3.97
N PHE A 86 4.62 -12.63 -3.79
CA PHE A 86 3.79 -12.14 -4.91
C PHE A 86 3.24 -10.72 -4.67
N GLY A 87 2.62 -10.44 -3.53
CA GLY A 87 1.99 -9.15 -3.23
C GLY A 87 0.46 -9.23 -3.21
N ILE A 88 -0.09 -10.26 -2.57
CA ILE A 88 -1.55 -10.44 -2.41
C ILE A 88 -2.26 -9.17 -1.91
N PRO A 89 -1.74 -8.40 -0.95
CA PRO A 89 -2.38 -7.16 -0.50
C PRO A 89 -2.57 -6.12 -1.61
N ILE A 90 -1.69 -6.09 -2.63
CA ILE A 90 -1.86 -5.24 -3.81
C ILE A 90 -3.12 -5.66 -4.58
N VAL A 91 -3.27 -6.95 -4.85
CA VAL A 91 -4.45 -7.48 -5.56
C VAL A 91 -5.73 -7.22 -4.78
N GLU A 92 -5.70 -7.35 -3.46
CA GLU A 92 -6.83 -7.00 -2.58
C GLU A 92 -7.21 -5.53 -2.74
N ALA A 93 -6.24 -4.62 -2.70
CA ALA A 93 -6.48 -3.18 -2.89
C ALA A 93 -7.09 -2.88 -4.27
N LEU A 94 -6.55 -3.46 -5.34
CA LEU A 94 -7.06 -3.29 -6.70
C LEU A 94 -8.50 -3.79 -6.84
N ASN A 95 -8.83 -4.95 -6.26
CA ASN A 95 -10.19 -5.51 -6.29
C ASN A 95 -11.22 -4.60 -5.61
N VAL A 96 -10.84 -3.98 -4.50
CA VAL A 96 -11.72 -3.04 -3.78
C VAL A 96 -11.81 -1.69 -4.52
N GLY A 97 -10.86 -1.37 -5.38
CA GLY A 97 -10.81 -0.12 -6.14
C GLY A 97 -10.04 0.97 -5.41
N VAL A 98 -8.90 0.63 -4.85
CA VAL A 98 -7.98 1.58 -4.23
C VAL A 98 -6.75 1.74 -5.14
N PRO A 99 -6.34 2.97 -5.46
CA PRO A 99 -5.09 3.21 -6.18
C PRO A 99 -3.89 2.67 -5.43
N VAL A 100 -2.93 2.08 -6.14
CA VAL A 100 -1.76 1.43 -5.54
C VAL A 100 -0.48 2.15 -5.91
N VAL A 101 0.36 2.41 -4.89
CA VAL A 101 1.77 2.77 -5.02
C VAL A 101 2.60 1.65 -4.40
N ALA A 102 3.47 1.02 -5.16
CA ALA A 102 4.25 -0.14 -4.73
C ALA A 102 5.73 0.01 -5.07
N ALA A 103 6.57 -0.85 -4.49
CA ALA A 103 7.98 -0.88 -4.84
C ALA A 103 8.20 -1.43 -6.25
N THR A 104 9.19 -0.87 -6.97
CA THR A 104 9.71 -1.42 -8.23
C THR A 104 10.75 -2.51 -7.98
N GLY A 105 11.13 -3.23 -9.04
CA GLY A 105 12.25 -4.18 -9.04
C GLY A 105 11.93 -5.56 -8.42
N SER A 106 10.66 -5.91 -8.29
CA SER A 106 10.23 -7.20 -7.72
C SER A 106 8.92 -7.70 -8.36
N CYS A 107 8.41 -8.84 -7.86
CA CYS A 107 7.10 -9.38 -8.25
C CYS A 107 5.92 -8.43 -8.00
N LEU A 108 6.12 -7.35 -7.27
CA LEU A 108 5.09 -6.35 -7.00
C LEU A 108 4.64 -5.61 -8.26
N GLU A 109 5.51 -5.51 -9.28
CA GLU A 109 5.15 -4.95 -10.59
C GLU A 109 4.14 -5.84 -11.31
N GLU A 110 4.27 -7.16 -11.18
CA GLU A 110 3.28 -8.11 -11.71
C GLU A 110 1.96 -8.05 -10.93
N ALA A 111 2.02 -7.96 -9.61
CA ALA A 111 0.82 -7.85 -8.79
C ALA A 111 0.03 -6.55 -9.02
N GLY A 112 0.74 -5.43 -9.20
CA GLY A 112 0.14 -4.10 -9.40
C GLY A 112 -0.18 -3.75 -10.84
N GLY A 113 0.56 -4.30 -11.79
CA GLY A 113 0.42 -4.03 -13.21
C GLY A 113 0.64 -2.56 -13.58
N ALA A 114 0.29 -2.22 -14.81
CA ALA A 114 0.42 -0.86 -15.35
C ALA A 114 -0.56 0.15 -14.73
N SER A 115 -1.57 -0.30 -14.01
CA SER A 115 -2.52 0.55 -13.30
C SER A 115 -1.99 1.10 -11.98
N SER A 116 -0.85 0.60 -11.50
CA SER A 116 -0.20 1.03 -10.27
C SER A 116 1.01 1.90 -10.55
N ILE A 117 1.39 2.74 -9.60
CA ILE A 117 2.65 3.50 -9.65
C ILE A 117 3.70 2.71 -8.90
N HIS A 118 4.87 2.50 -9.54
CA HIS A 118 5.99 1.79 -8.93
C HIS A 118 7.14 2.77 -8.68
N VAL A 119 7.70 2.72 -7.47
CA VAL A 119 8.74 3.63 -6.98
C VAL A 119 9.92 2.86 -6.41
N ASP A 120 11.06 3.51 -6.34
CA ASP A 120 12.23 2.96 -5.65
C ASP A 120 11.93 2.82 -4.15
N PRO A 121 12.00 1.58 -3.58
CA PRO A 121 11.73 1.36 -2.17
C PRO A 121 12.78 1.97 -1.22
N THR A 122 13.81 2.61 -1.73
CA THR A 122 14.82 3.35 -0.95
C THR A 122 14.67 4.85 -1.05
N SER A 123 13.76 5.37 -1.90
CA SER A 123 13.55 6.81 -2.13
C SER A 123 12.29 7.31 -1.42
N ASP A 124 12.46 8.00 -0.29
CA ASP A 124 11.36 8.64 0.43
C ASP A 124 10.70 9.73 -0.42
N GLY A 125 11.49 10.44 -1.23
CA GLY A 125 10.99 11.49 -2.14
C GLY A 125 10.11 10.95 -3.26
N GLU A 126 10.53 9.88 -3.95
CA GLU A 126 9.68 9.25 -4.98
C GLU A 126 8.38 8.71 -4.39
N MET A 127 8.43 8.16 -3.18
CA MET A 127 7.25 7.69 -2.46
C MET A 127 6.28 8.83 -2.18
N ALA A 128 6.77 9.95 -1.64
CA ALA A 128 5.95 11.12 -1.35
C ALA A 128 5.36 11.72 -2.64
N ASP A 129 6.15 11.85 -3.69
CA ASP A 129 5.70 12.39 -4.98
C ASP A 129 4.60 11.52 -5.60
N ALA A 130 4.76 10.21 -5.58
CA ALA A 130 3.75 9.28 -6.09
C ALA A 130 2.43 9.38 -5.30
N ILE A 131 2.50 9.41 -3.98
CA ILE A 131 1.33 9.54 -3.11
C ILE A 131 0.63 10.89 -3.37
N ASN A 132 1.37 11.99 -3.38
CA ASN A 132 0.84 13.33 -3.63
C ASN A 132 0.18 13.42 -5.00
N ARG A 133 0.77 12.82 -6.03
CA ARG A 133 0.21 12.78 -7.38
C ARG A 133 -1.15 12.06 -7.41
N VAL A 134 -1.26 10.90 -6.77
CA VAL A 134 -2.53 10.17 -6.68
C VAL A 134 -3.58 10.96 -5.94
N MET A 135 -3.20 11.65 -4.87
CA MET A 135 -4.15 12.41 -4.04
C MET A 135 -4.61 13.71 -4.71
N ALA A 136 -3.75 14.38 -5.46
CA ALA A 136 -4.03 15.67 -6.08
C ALA A 136 -4.75 15.55 -7.44
N ASP A 137 -4.55 14.46 -8.19
CA ASP A 137 -5.07 14.26 -9.54
C ASP A 137 -6.26 13.30 -9.52
N SER A 138 -7.48 13.86 -9.52
CA SER A 138 -8.71 13.08 -9.48
C SER A 138 -8.93 12.24 -10.74
N ASP A 139 -8.49 12.71 -11.90
CA ASP A 139 -8.63 11.98 -13.18
C ASP A 139 -7.68 10.78 -13.20
N LEU A 140 -6.44 10.98 -12.77
CA LEU A 140 -5.49 9.90 -12.59
C LEU A 140 -6.04 8.84 -11.63
N ARG A 141 -6.54 9.27 -10.46
CA ARG A 141 -7.10 8.36 -9.47
C ARG A 141 -8.28 7.56 -10.00
N THR A 142 -9.20 8.21 -10.70
CA THR A 142 -10.35 7.54 -11.33
C THR A 142 -9.89 6.49 -12.34
N LYS A 143 -8.90 6.83 -13.17
CA LYS A 143 -8.31 5.90 -14.13
C LYS A 143 -7.63 4.73 -13.44
N MET A 144 -6.81 4.97 -12.41
CA MET A 144 -6.13 3.92 -11.66
C MET A 144 -7.13 2.94 -11.03
N ILE A 145 -8.24 3.43 -10.50
CA ILE A 145 -9.30 2.60 -9.91
C ILE A 145 -9.94 1.70 -10.98
N ALA A 146 -10.32 2.26 -12.10
CA ALA A 146 -10.98 1.51 -13.18
C ALA A 146 -10.03 0.45 -13.77
N ASP A 147 -8.83 0.84 -14.14
CA ASP A 147 -7.83 -0.03 -14.74
C ASP A 147 -7.36 -1.10 -13.74
N GLY A 148 -7.22 -0.72 -12.47
CA GLY A 148 -6.83 -1.64 -11.39
C GLY A 148 -7.86 -2.74 -11.14
N LYS A 149 -9.13 -2.40 -11.09
CA LYS A 149 -10.20 -3.40 -10.95
C LYS A 149 -10.24 -4.36 -12.14
N GLU A 150 -10.05 -3.86 -13.34
CA GLU A 150 -9.99 -4.71 -14.53
C GLU A 150 -8.77 -5.62 -14.50
N TYR A 151 -7.61 -5.07 -14.15
CA TYR A 151 -6.38 -5.83 -14.04
C TYR A 151 -6.47 -6.95 -12.99
N ALA A 152 -7.09 -6.68 -11.84
CA ALA A 152 -7.22 -7.65 -10.74
C ALA A 152 -8.04 -8.89 -11.11
N LYS A 153 -8.93 -8.82 -12.10
CA LYS A 153 -9.74 -9.97 -12.57
C LYS A 153 -8.88 -11.15 -13.03
N ARG A 154 -7.67 -10.88 -13.55
CA ARG A 154 -6.74 -11.94 -13.97
C ARG A 154 -6.26 -12.85 -12.83
N PHE A 155 -6.39 -12.39 -11.58
CA PHE A 155 -6.03 -13.16 -10.38
C PHE A 155 -7.25 -13.80 -9.70
N SER A 156 -8.42 -13.81 -10.36
CA SER A 156 -9.59 -14.50 -9.83
C SER A 156 -9.40 -16.01 -9.85
N GLU A 157 -10.08 -16.71 -8.94
CA GLU A 157 -10.04 -18.17 -8.89
C GLU A 157 -10.44 -18.84 -10.22
N GLU A 158 -11.43 -18.25 -10.92
CA GLU A 158 -11.88 -18.72 -12.24
C GLU A 158 -10.79 -18.61 -13.31
N GLN A 159 -10.02 -17.52 -13.32
CA GLN A 159 -8.95 -17.30 -14.28
C GLN A 159 -7.75 -18.22 -13.98
N CYS A 160 -7.35 -18.32 -12.71
CA CYS A 160 -6.28 -19.22 -12.29
C CYS A 160 -6.63 -20.68 -12.60
N ALA A 161 -7.88 -21.10 -12.41
CA ALA A 161 -8.33 -22.43 -12.75
C ALA A 161 -8.24 -22.71 -14.27
N ARG A 162 -8.59 -21.76 -15.12
CA ARG A 162 -8.47 -21.91 -16.58
C ARG A 162 -7.03 -22.12 -17.03
N GLU A 163 -6.10 -21.34 -16.50
CA GLU A 163 -4.68 -21.42 -16.87
C GLU A 163 -4.00 -22.72 -16.43
N ILE A 164 -4.56 -23.42 -15.43
CA ILE A 164 -4.03 -24.72 -14.97
C ILE A 164 -4.55 -25.88 -15.85
N PHE A 165 -5.71 -25.73 -16.48
CA PHE A 165 -6.38 -26.81 -17.24
C PHE A 165 -6.26 -26.67 -18.77
N ASP A 166 -5.69 -25.56 -19.28
CA ASP A 166 -5.28 -25.33 -20.67
C ASP A 166 -3.79 -25.70 -20.88
#